data_2ab22275b418024d6a5764b9770adf72
#
_entry.id   2ab22275b418024d6a5764b9770adf72
#
_cell.length_a   1.000
_cell.length_b   1.000
_cell.length_c   1.000
_cell.angle_alpha   90.00
_cell.angle_beta   90.00
_cell.angle_gamma   90.00
#
_symmetry.space_group_name_H-M   'P 1'
#
loop_
_entity.id
_entity.type
_entity.pdbx_description
1 polymer ?
#
loop_
_entity_poly.entity_id
_entity_poly.type
_entity_poly.pdbx_seq_one_letter_code
_entity_poly.pdbx_strand_id
1 'polypeptide(L)'
;MRDTRPLLINTDFPQVRRKQLETLQVNLGYLCNISCTHCHVNAGPRRKELMDRETIDLVLDFLDRHQIRQLDMTGGSPEMNPHYSYLVTSARGMGVALMDRCNPTIIEEPGYEHLPEFYADNEMTIVASMPCYQEQNVDKQRGKGVYQRSIAGLKKLNDVGYGKPGTGLSLNLVYNPDEPILPPSQEELQEDYKRELFDAHGIVFNELYCIANMPISRFGARLLAKGDFIPYMLMLRESFEPSNLETVMCRHLISVDWQGYVYDCDFNQMMDVPVIDSDNSKPTLRDLRDK
;
A
#
# COMPACT_ATOMS: atom_id res chain seq x y z
N MET A 1 -8.37 19.44 -7.88
CA MET A 1 -9.11 18.33 -7.23
C MET A 1 -9.79 18.90 -6.00
N ARG A 2 -11.03 18.49 -5.67
CA ARG A 2 -11.71 18.95 -4.44
C ARG A 2 -11.04 18.28 -3.23
N ASP A 3 -10.75 19.08 -2.20
CA ASP A 3 -10.13 18.60 -0.97
C ASP A 3 -11.22 18.09 0.01
N THR A 4 -11.07 16.86 0.48
CA THR A 4 -11.97 16.25 1.46
C THR A 4 -11.44 16.32 2.89
N ARG A 5 -10.18 16.72 3.10
CA ARG A 5 -9.54 16.79 4.41
C ARG A 5 -10.35 17.55 5.47
N PRO A 6 -10.91 18.76 5.19
CA PRO A 6 -11.69 19.50 6.19
C PRO A 6 -12.92 18.75 6.69
N LEU A 7 -13.43 17.77 5.92
CA LEU A 7 -14.60 16.95 6.26
C LEU A 7 -14.23 15.69 7.06
N LEU A 8 -12.93 15.36 7.15
CA LEU A 8 -12.43 14.12 7.75
C LEU A 8 -11.66 14.34 9.06
N ILE A 9 -11.13 15.55 9.31
CA ILE A 9 -10.28 15.84 10.48
C ILE A 9 -11.09 15.81 11.79
N ASN A 10 -12.33 16.31 11.76
CA ASN A 10 -13.19 16.29 12.94
C ASN A 10 -13.90 14.94 13.03
N THR A 11 -13.47 14.11 13.94
CA THR A 11 -14.02 12.77 14.14
C THR A 11 -14.26 12.48 15.62
N ASP A 12 -15.25 11.65 15.89
CA ASP A 12 -15.53 11.03 17.20
C ASP A 12 -14.93 9.60 17.29
N PHE A 13 -14.01 9.26 16.38
CA PHE A 13 -13.32 7.97 16.39
C PHE A 13 -12.56 7.76 17.70
N PRO A 14 -12.68 6.58 18.35
CA PRO A 14 -12.01 6.29 19.60
C PRO A 14 -10.48 6.43 19.50
N GLN A 15 -9.86 6.91 20.58
CA GLN A 15 -8.42 7.03 20.64
C GLN A 15 -7.75 5.65 20.55
N VAL A 16 -6.92 5.44 19.53
CA VAL A 16 -6.09 4.24 19.39
C VAL A 16 -4.76 4.43 20.09
N ARG A 17 -4.47 3.59 21.08
CA ARG A 17 -3.16 3.62 21.76
C ARG A 17 -2.17 2.73 21.03
N ARG A 18 -0.98 3.24 20.77
CA ARG A 18 0.13 2.50 20.18
C ARG A 18 0.58 1.37 21.12
N LYS A 19 0.96 0.25 20.53
CA LYS A 19 1.65 -0.87 21.18
C LYS A 19 3.12 -0.87 20.75
N GLN A 20 3.83 -1.98 20.90
CA GLN A 20 5.18 -2.11 20.40
C GLN A 20 5.24 -1.88 18.89
N LEU A 21 6.22 -1.10 18.45
CA LEU A 21 6.43 -0.86 17.03
C LEU A 21 7.09 -2.09 16.39
N GLU A 22 6.43 -2.67 15.41
CA GLU A 22 6.87 -3.88 14.70
C GLU A 22 7.15 -3.60 13.22
N THR A 23 6.42 -2.64 12.63
CA THR A 23 6.48 -2.34 11.20
C THR A 23 6.81 -0.87 10.95
N LEU A 24 7.79 -0.63 10.11
CA LEU A 24 8.03 0.68 9.51
C LEU A 24 7.45 0.66 8.08
N GLN A 25 6.39 1.43 7.85
CA GLN A 25 5.85 1.63 6.52
C GLN A 25 6.51 2.86 5.88
N VAL A 26 7.01 2.71 4.67
CA VAL A 26 7.78 3.77 3.99
C VAL A 26 7.19 4.07 2.62
N ASN A 27 6.76 5.32 2.42
CA ASN A 27 6.31 5.81 1.14
C ASN A 27 7.51 6.34 0.34
N LEU A 28 7.96 5.57 -0.65
CA LEU A 28 9.15 5.87 -1.47
C LEU A 28 8.93 6.98 -2.50
N GLY A 29 7.72 7.53 -2.57
CA GLY A 29 7.38 8.63 -3.46
C GLY A 29 6.05 8.45 -4.18
N TYR A 30 5.74 9.39 -5.07
CA TYR A 30 4.45 9.41 -5.77
C TYR A 30 4.57 9.11 -7.26
N LEU A 31 5.79 8.80 -7.76
CA LEU A 31 5.99 8.34 -9.12
C LEU A 31 5.36 6.94 -9.29
N CYS A 32 4.56 6.76 -10.34
CA CYS A 32 3.89 5.49 -10.65
C CYS A 32 3.69 5.39 -12.15
N ASN A 33 3.82 4.22 -12.72
CA ASN A 33 3.63 3.98 -14.15
C ASN A 33 2.16 4.06 -14.61
N ILE A 34 1.19 4.08 -13.67
CA ILE A 34 -0.24 4.23 -13.96
C ILE A 34 -0.90 5.32 -13.10
N SER A 35 -2.18 5.62 -13.40
CA SER A 35 -2.94 6.66 -12.70
C SER A 35 -4.35 6.18 -12.38
N CYS A 36 -4.50 5.45 -11.26
CA CYS A 36 -5.77 4.85 -10.82
C CYS A 36 -6.76 5.89 -10.32
N THR A 37 -8.07 5.68 -10.56
CA THR A 37 -9.14 6.59 -10.13
C THR A 37 -9.37 6.59 -8.62
N HIS A 38 -9.00 5.53 -7.92
CA HIS A 38 -9.14 5.36 -6.47
C HIS A 38 -7.85 5.64 -5.67
N CYS A 39 -6.77 6.06 -6.34
CA CYS A 39 -5.46 6.21 -5.72
C CYS A 39 -5.50 7.22 -4.56
N HIS A 40 -5.25 6.75 -3.34
CA HIS A 40 -5.25 7.56 -2.13
C HIS A 40 -4.01 8.46 -2.03
N VAL A 41 -2.86 8.04 -2.56
CA VAL A 41 -1.63 8.85 -2.60
C VAL A 41 -1.58 9.82 -3.79
N ASN A 42 -2.56 9.79 -4.68
CA ASN A 42 -2.57 10.61 -5.89
C ASN A 42 -1.30 10.46 -6.75
N ALA A 43 -0.79 9.23 -6.83
CA ALA A 43 0.40 8.88 -7.60
C ALA A 43 0.14 8.91 -9.12
N GLY A 44 1.20 8.96 -9.91
CA GLY A 44 1.09 8.89 -11.36
C GLY A 44 2.39 9.21 -12.10
N PRO A 45 2.40 9.03 -13.45
CA PRO A 45 3.62 9.10 -14.27
C PRO A 45 4.28 10.50 -14.35
N ARG A 46 3.56 11.55 -13.96
CA ARG A 46 4.08 12.93 -13.97
C ARG A 46 4.55 13.41 -12.61
N ARG A 47 4.45 12.58 -11.58
CA ARG A 47 4.92 12.92 -10.24
C ARG A 47 6.44 12.81 -10.18
N LYS A 48 7.06 13.64 -9.37
CA LYS A 48 8.52 13.73 -9.23
C LYS A 48 9.01 13.54 -7.81
N GLU A 49 8.08 13.47 -6.88
CA GLU A 49 8.36 13.27 -5.45
C GLU A 49 8.90 11.85 -5.28
N LEU A 50 10.14 11.76 -4.86
CA LEU A 50 10.85 10.51 -4.57
C LEU A 50 11.68 10.70 -3.31
N MET A 51 11.70 9.69 -2.46
CA MET A 51 12.58 9.66 -1.30
C MET A 51 14.04 9.63 -1.77
N ASP A 52 14.86 10.52 -1.25
CA ASP A 52 16.27 10.59 -1.59
C ASP A 52 17.11 9.58 -0.80
N ARG A 53 18.37 9.48 -1.17
CA ARG A 53 19.31 8.53 -0.56
C ARG A 53 19.55 8.82 0.91
N GLU A 54 19.64 10.07 1.30
CA GLU A 54 19.88 10.46 2.70
C GLU A 54 18.71 10.03 3.59
N THR A 55 17.48 10.22 3.13
CA THR A 55 16.28 9.79 3.85
C THR A 55 16.18 8.25 3.92
N ILE A 56 16.58 7.54 2.86
CA ILE A 56 16.67 6.07 2.89
C ILE A 56 17.72 5.58 3.90
N ASP A 57 18.87 6.23 3.99
CA ASP A 57 19.87 5.88 5.01
C ASP A 57 19.34 6.11 6.44
N LEU A 58 18.50 7.16 6.66
CA LEU A 58 17.78 7.34 7.92
C LEU A 58 16.76 6.24 8.20
N VAL A 59 16.04 5.75 7.17
CA VAL A 59 15.13 4.61 7.30
C VAL A 59 15.89 3.37 7.77
N LEU A 60 17.04 3.07 7.16
CA LEU A 60 17.87 1.91 7.52
C LEU A 60 18.43 2.03 8.94
N ASP A 61 18.96 3.20 9.31
CA ASP A 61 19.44 3.47 10.68
C ASP A 61 18.31 3.32 11.72
N PHE A 62 17.10 3.78 11.40
CA PHE A 62 15.93 3.66 12.27
C PHE A 62 15.48 2.20 12.46
N LEU A 63 15.45 1.40 11.38
CA LEU A 63 15.16 -0.03 11.45
C LEU A 63 16.14 -0.76 12.39
N ASP A 64 17.43 -0.49 12.25
CA ASP A 64 18.48 -1.13 13.05
C ASP A 64 18.41 -0.73 14.52
N ARG A 65 18.39 0.57 14.81
CA ARG A 65 18.36 1.10 16.18
C ARG A 65 17.16 0.67 16.99
N HIS A 66 15.98 0.70 16.38
CA HIS A 66 14.73 0.34 17.06
C HIS A 66 14.37 -1.13 16.91
N GLN A 67 15.24 -1.93 16.29
CA GLN A 67 15.06 -3.38 16.08
C GLN A 67 13.73 -3.72 15.43
N ILE A 68 13.31 -2.89 14.48
CA ILE A 68 12.05 -3.09 13.74
C ILE A 68 12.23 -4.26 12.79
N ARG A 69 11.27 -5.19 12.83
CA ARG A 69 11.39 -6.49 12.13
C ARG A 69 10.78 -6.50 10.75
N GLN A 70 9.97 -5.51 10.39
CA GLN A 70 9.28 -5.46 9.10
C GLN A 70 9.37 -4.09 8.46
N LEU A 71 9.72 -4.06 7.17
CA LEU A 71 9.67 -2.89 6.29
C LEU A 71 8.54 -3.10 5.27
N ASP A 72 7.53 -2.21 5.28
CA ASP A 72 6.40 -2.20 4.34
C ASP A 72 6.59 -1.04 3.36
N MET A 73 7.00 -1.33 2.12
CA MET A 73 7.27 -0.34 1.09
C MET A 73 6.01 -0.02 0.29
N THR A 74 5.69 1.27 0.21
CA THR A 74 4.47 1.80 -0.42
C THR A 74 4.76 3.08 -1.20
N GLY A 75 3.70 3.68 -1.76
CA GLY A 75 3.78 4.94 -2.51
C GLY A 75 3.02 4.88 -3.82
N GLY A 76 3.67 5.32 -4.89
CA GLY A 76 3.21 5.11 -6.27
C GLY A 76 3.51 3.69 -6.74
N SER A 77 4.64 3.54 -7.43
CA SER A 77 5.34 2.25 -7.63
C SER A 77 6.67 2.37 -6.91
N PRO A 78 6.85 1.71 -5.75
CA PRO A 78 8.07 1.81 -4.95
C PRO A 78 9.34 1.54 -5.75
N GLU A 79 9.28 0.61 -6.68
CA GLU A 79 10.34 0.14 -7.57
C GLU A 79 10.89 1.24 -8.49
N MET A 80 10.09 2.28 -8.75
CA MET A 80 10.52 3.43 -9.56
C MET A 80 11.42 4.41 -8.79
N ASN A 81 11.62 4.21 -7.48
CA ASN A 81 12.62 4.97 -6.74
C ASN A 81 14.02 4.44 -7.13
N PRO A 82 14.97 5.30 -7.56
CA PRO A 82 16.31 4.88 -8.01
C PRO A 82 17.14 4.21 -6.89
N HIS A 83 16.74 4.35 -5.64
CA HIS A 83 17.41 3.75 -4.48
C HIS A 83 16.65 2.53 -3.93
N TYR A 84 15.61 2.06 -4.63
CA TYR A 84 14.80 0.93 -4.19
C TYR A 84 15.62 -0.34 -3.93
N SER A 85 16.44 -0.76 -4.90
CA SER A 85 17.26 -1.96 -4.78
C SER A 85 18.26 -1.86 -3.61
N TYR A 86 18.82 -0.67 -3.39
CA TYR A 86 19.70 -0.43 -2.25
C TYR A 86 18.97 -0.57 -0.91
N LEU A 87 17.78 0.02 -0.78
CA LEU A 87 16.96 -0.11 0.44
C LEU A 87 16.64 -1.59 0.72
N VAL A 88 16.15 -2.30 -0.29
CA VAL A 88 15.77 -3.72 -0.18
C VAL A 88 16.94 -4.59 0.26
N THR A 89 18.08 -4.52 -0.46
CA THR A 89 19.23 -5.38 -0.17
C THR A 89 19.87 -5.05 1.18
N SER A 90 19.90 -3.78 1.57
CA SER A 90 20.43 -3.36 2.88
C SER A 90 19.54 -3.83 4.03
N ALA A 91 18.22 -3.61 3.94
CA ALA A 91 17.29 -4.06 4.97
C ALA A 91 17.24 -5.60 5.08
N ARG A 92 17.32 -6.31 3.94
CA ARG A 92 17.43 -7.79 3.93
C ARG A 92 18.69 -8.26 4.63
N GLY A 93 19.83 -7.61 4.37
CA GLY A 93 21.11 -7.90 5.03
C GLY A 93 21.09 -7.70 6.55
N MET A 94 20.17 -6.88 7.06
CA MET A 94 19.92 -6.67 8.50
C MET A 94 18.92 -7.69 9.08
N GLY A 95 18.38 -8.61 8.27
CA GLY A 95 17.39 -9.61 8.68
C GLY A 95 15.97 -9.06 8.86
N VAL A 96 15.67 -7.89 8.26
CA VAL A 96 14.34 -7.31 8.23
C VAL A 96 13.46 -8.04 7.21
N ALA A 97 12.23 -8.41 7.59
CA ALA A 97 11.23 -8.94 6.67
C ALA A 97 10.73 -7.82 5.75
N LEU A 98 10.65 -8.11 4.46
CA LEU A 98 10.32 -7.13 3.43
C LEU A 98 8.93 -7.37 2.86
N MET A 99 8.14 -6.31 2.76
CA MET A 99 6.85 -6.30 2.07
C MET A 99 6.84 -5.18 1.03
N ASP A 100 6.38 -5.50 -0.18
CA ASP A 100 6.20 -4.53 -1.25
C ASP A 100 4.73 -4.46 -1.68
N ARG A 101 4.18 -3.24 -1.69
CA ARG A 101 2.83 -2.96 -2.21
C ARG A 101 2.88 -2.71 -3.70
N CYS A 102 3.10 -3.79 -4.43
CA CYS A 102 3.39 -3.81 -5.85
C CYS A 102 2.17 -3.46 -6.72
N ASN A 103 2.43 -2.69 -7.75
CA ASN A 103 1.56 -2.62 -8.91
C ASN A 103 2.07 -3.62 -9.97
N PRO A 104 1.42 -4.77 -10.22
CA PRO A 104 1.99 -5.83 -11.08
C PRO A 104 2.37 -5.37 -12.49
N THR A 105 1.78 -4.26 -12.98
CA THR A 105 2.11 -3.72 -14.29
C THR A 105 3.53 -3.15 -14.39
N ILE A 106 4.20 -2.91 -13.25
CA ILE A 106 5.59 -2.42 -13.26
C ILE A 106 6.55 -3.46 -13.86
N ILE A 107 6.26 -4.74 -13.66
CA ILE A 107 7.06 -5.87 -14.17
C ILE A 107 7.07 -5.92 -15.71
N GLU A 108 6.06 -5.27 -16.35
CA GLU A 108 5.94 -5.15 -17.79
C GLU A 108 6.52 -3.83 -18.35
N GLU A 109 7.07 -2.98 -17.49
CA GLU A 109 7.75 -1.77 -17.95
C GLU A 109 9.19 -2.05 -18.35
N PRO A 110 9.69 -1.42 -19.43
CA PRO A 110 11.09 -1.59 -19.87
C PRO A 110 12.09 -1.27 -18.75
N GLY A 111 12.99 -2.20 -18.46
CA GLY A 111 14.02 -2.08 -17.43
C GLY A 111 13.62 -2.63 -16.05
N TYR A 112 12.38 -3.12 -15.91
CA TYR A 112 11.87 -3.71 -14.66
C TYR A 112 11.60 -5.21 -14.78
N GLU A 113 11.98 -5.85 -15.87
CA GLU A 113 11.74 -7.26 -16.16
C GLU A 113 12.44 -8.20 -15.15
N HIS A 114 13.48 -7.72 -14.49
CA HIS A 114 14.25 -8.45 -13.47
C HIS A 114 13.58 -8.51 -12.09
N LEU A 115 12.50 -7.76 -11.88
CA LEU A 115 11.87 -7.63 -10.56
C LEU A 115 11.38 -8.96 -9.96
N PRO A 116 10.78 -9.90 -10.71
CA PRO A 116 10.32 -11.16 -10.11
C PRO A 116 11.44 -11.93 -9.42
N GLU A 117 12.59 -12.09 -10.10
CA GLU A 117 13.78 -12.72 -9.57
C GLU A 117 14.37 -11.92 -8.40
N PHE A 118 14.46 -10.60 -8.54
CA PHE A 118 14.95 -9.72 -7.47
C PHE A 118 14.11 -9.83 -6.20
N TYR A 119 12.79 -9.89 -6.31
CA TYR A 119 11.90 -10.09 -5.18
C TYR A 119 12.12 -11.46 -4.52
N ALA A 120 12.24 -12.52 -5.33
CA ALA A 120 12.45 -13.89 -4.86
C ALA A 120 13.81 -14.03 -4.15
N ASP A 121 14.88 -13.49 -4.71
CA ASP A 121 16.22 -13.50 -4.13
C ASP A 121 16.29 -12.78 -2.77
N ASN A 122 15.44 -11.79 -2.56
CA ASN A 122 15.33 -11.07 -1.30
C ASN A 122 14.20 -11.58 -0.39
N GLU A 123 13.54 -12.69 -0.75
CA GLU A 123 12.43 -13.33 0.02
C GLU A 123 11.33 -12.34 0.43
N MET A 124 10.96 -11.45 -0.49
CA MET A 124 9.98 -10.40 -0.21
C MET A 124 8.56 -10.95 -0.21
N THR A 125 7.70 -10.43 0.66
CA THR A 125 6.24 -10.60 0.54
C THR A 125 5.71 -9.59 -0.45
N ILE A 126 5.03 -10.05 -1.50
CA ILE A 126 4.41 -9.19 -2.50
C ILE A 126 2.91 -9.05 -2.23
N VAL A 127 2.47 -7.81 -2.07
CA VAL A 127 1.06 -7.43 -1.93
C VAL A 127 0.63 -6.70 -3.20
N ALA A 128 0.09 -7.47 -4.14
CA ALA A 128 -0.15 -7.01 -5.50
C ALA A 128 -1.56 -6.42 -5.67
N SER A 129 -1.64 -5.24 -6.27
CA SER A 129 -2.92 -4.56 -6.53
C SER A 129 -3.68 -5.25 -7.67
N MET A 130 -4.74 -5.99 -7.34
CA MET A 130 -5.65 -6.62 -8.31
C MET A 130 -7.11 -6.38 -7.88
N PRO A 131 -7.68 -5.20 -8.17
CA PRO A 131 -8.95 -4.77 -7.60
C PRO A 131 -10.18 -5.54 -8.11
N CYS A 132 -10.05 -6.32 -9.16
CA CYS A 132 -11.08 -7.24 -9.65
C CYS A 132 -10.44 -8.35 -10.50
N TYR A 133 -11.07 -9.51 -10.57
CA TYR A 133 -10.69 -10.58 -11.50
C TYR A 133 -11.31 -10.39 -12.91
N GLN A 134 -12.12 -9.36 -13.12
CA GLN A 134 -12.74 -9.02 -14.41
C GLN A 134 -12.02 -7.84 -15.07
N GLU A 135 -11.64 -8.01 -16.34
CA GLU A 135 -10.91 -7.03 -17.13
C GLU A 135 -11.57 -5.65 -17.16
N GLN A 136 -12.88 -5.61 -17.45
CA GLN A 136 -13.62 -4.36 -17.59
C GLN A 136 -13.56 -3.50 -16.31
N ASN A 137 -13.63 -4.14 -15.12
CA ASN A 137 -13.62 -3.47 -13.85
C ASN A 137 -12.21 -2.94 -13.52
N VAL A 138 -11.17 -3.73 -13.77
CA VAL A 138 -9.78 -3.30 -13.57
C VAL A 138 -9.44 -2.14 -14.50
N ASP A 139 -9.75 -2.26 -15.77
CA ASP A 139 -9.44 -1.23 -16.76
C ASP A 139 -10.21 0.08 -16.50
N LYS A 140 -11.47 0.00 -16.07
CA LYS A 140 -12.24 1.17 -15.64
C LYS A 140 -11.59 1.90 -14.45
N GLN A 141 -11.06 1.16 -13.49
CA GLN A 141 -10.51 1.69 -12.25
C GLN A 141 -9.04 2.14 -12.38
N ARG A 142 -8.24 1.42 -13.14
CA ARG A 142 -6.79 1.58 -13.21
C ARG A 142 -6.27 2.08 -14.56
N GLY A 143 -7.04 1.98 -15.61
CA GLY A 143 -6.70 2.40 -16.97
C GLY A 143 -6.75 1.25 -17.98
N LYS A 144 -6.96 1.60 -19.24
CA LYS A 144 -7.09 0.63 -20.34
C LYS A 144 -5.84 -0.25 -20.49
N GLY A 145 -6.02 -1.57 -20.57
CA GLY A 145 -4.96 -2.56 -20.74
C GLY A 145 -4.19 -2.89 -19.45
N VAL A 146 -4.57 -2.30 -18.30
CA VAL A 146 -3.95 -2.58 -17.00
C VAL A 146 -4.24 -4.01 -16.56
N TYR A 147 -5.42 -4.53 -16.86
CA TYR A 147 -5.75 -5.93 -16.52
C TYR A 147 -4.76 -6.90 -17.15
N GLN A 148 -4.60 -6.86 -18.48
CA GLN A 148 -3.73 -7.81 -19.20
C GLN A 148 -2.27 -7.71 -18.74
N ARG A 149 -1.78 -6.49 -18.49
CA ARG A 149 -0.43 -6.27 -17.96
C ARG A 149 -0.30 -6.79 -16.53
N SER A 150 -1.34 -6.64 -15.69
CA SER A 150 -1.35 -7.19 -14.32
C SER A 150 -1.32 -8.72 -14.35
N ILE A 151 -2.11 -9.35 -15.24
CA ILE A 151 -2.09 -10.81 -15.44
C ILE A 151 -0.69 -11.29 -15.88
N ALA A 152 -0.06 -10.60 -16.83
CA ALA A 152 1.30 -10.94 -17.27
C ALA A 152 2.31 -10.84 -16.11
N GLY A 153 2.27 -9.76 -15.33
CA GLY A 153 3.15 -9.59 -14.17
C GLY A 153 2.92 -10.66 -13.09
N LEU A 154 1.66 -10.98 -12.77
CA LEU A 154 1.34 -12.04 -11.81
C LEU A 154 1.82 -13.43 -12.27
N LYS A 155 1.75 -13.74 -13.57
CA LYS A 155 2.31 -14.98 -14.12
C LYS A 155 3.83 -15.04 -13.92
N LYS A 156 4.56 -13.97 -14.22
CA LYS A 156 6.00 -13.90 -13.99
C LYS A 156 6.36 -14.10 -12.51
N LEU A 157 5.57 -13.55 -11.59
CA LEU A 157 5.74 -13.83 -10.16
C LEU A 157 5.51 -15.31 -9.82
N ASN A 158 4.46 -15.93 -10.39
CA ASN A 158 4.23 -17.36 -10.21
C ASN A 158 5.37 -18.21 -10.82
N ASP A 159 5.97 -17.80 -11.94
CA ASP A 159 7.06 -18.54 -12.60
C ASP A 159 8.28 -18.67 -11.69
N VAL A 160 8.61 -17.64 -10.90
CA VAL A 160 9.71 -17.67 -9.91
C VAL A 160 9.29 -18.26 -8.55
N GLY A 161 8.04 -18.72 -8.41
CA GLY A 161 7.61 -19.47 -7.23
C GLY A 161 6.62 -18.74 -6.30
N TYR A 162 6.32 -17.48 -6.52
CA TYR A 162 5.34 -16.74 -5.70
C TYR A 162 3.96 -17.40 -5.72
N GLY A 163 3.28 -17.42 -4.56
CA GLY A 163 1.95 -18.03 -4.41
C GLY A 163 1.91 -19.56 -4.45
N LYS A 164 3.05 -20.23 -4.76
CA LYS A 164 3.11 -21.68 -4.88
C LYS A 164 3.41 -22.33 -3.52
N PRO A 165 2.78 -23.47 -3.20
CA PRO A 165 3.05 -24.19 -1.97
C PRO A 165 4.53 -24.59 -1.84
N GLY A 166 5.10 -24.45 -0.64
CA GLY A 166 6.44 -24.94 -0.31
C GLY A 166 7.60 -24.04 -0.74
N THR A 167 7.35 -22.94 -1.44
CA THR A 167 8.42 -22.00 -1.87
C THR A 167 8.79 -20.97 -0.81
N GLY A 168 7.88 -20.66 0.13
CA GLY A 168 8.05 -19.58 1.10
C GLY A 168 7.81 -18.18 0.52
N LEU A 169 7.58 -18.04 -0.81
CA LEU A 169 7.36 -16.78 -1.50
C LEU A 169 5.88 -16.40 -1.49
N SER A 170 5.52 -15.43 -0.64
CA SER A 170 4.13 -14.99 -0.45
C SER A 170 3.70 -13.98 -1.51
N LEU A 171 2.61 -14.32 -2.22
CA LEU A 171 1.87 -13.41 -3.10
C LEU A 171 0.48 -13.20 -2.56
N ASN A 172 0.17 -12.00 -2.12
CA ASN A 172 -1.18 -11.62 -1.69
C ASN A 172 -1.77 -10.61 -2.66
N LEU A 173 -3.08 -10.67 -2.88
CA LEU A 173 -3.77 -9.73 -3.76
C LEU A 173 -4.58 -8.73 -2.94
N VAL A 174 -4.79 -7.53 -3.50
CA VAL A 174 -5.63 -6.49 -2.88
C VAL A 174 -6.82 -6.21 -3.77
N TYR A 175 -8.00 -6.38 -3.19
CA TYR A 175 -9.27 -5.93 -3.72
C TYR A 175 -9.63 -4.55 -3.17
N ASN A 176 -10.08 -3.66 -4.05
CA ASN A 176 -10.71 -2.38 -3.69
C ASN A 176 -11.95 -2.18 -4.57
N PRO A 177 -13.15 -1.90 -4.00
CA PRO A 177 -14.33 -1.62 -4.81
C PRO A 177 -14.15 -0.33 -5.62
N ASP A 178 -14.66 -0.29 -6.87
CA ASP A 178 -14.66 0.94 -7.68
C ASP A 178 -15.74 1.92 -7.23
N GLU A 179 -16.85 1.42 -6.71
CA GLU A 179 -17.98 2.22 -6.25
C GLU A 179 -17.92 2.48 -4.72
N PRO A 180 -18.71 3.45 -4.20
CA PRO A 180 -18.77 3.77 -2.77
C PRO A 180 -19.57 2.72 -1.99
N ILE A 181 -19.06 1.50 -1.96
CA ILE A 181 -19.64 0.35 -1.26
C ILE A 181 -18.61 -0.29 -0.33
N LEU A 182 -19.07 -1.09 0.61
CA LEU A 182 -18.20 -1.97 1.38
C LEU A 182 -17.78 -3.18 0.55
N PRO A 183 -16.58 -3.72 0.79
CA PRO A 183 -16.21 -5.03 0.27
C PRO A 183 -17.21 -6.11 0.70
N PRO A 184 -17.45 -7.16 -0.09
CA PRO A 184 -18.15 -8.36 0.37
C PRO A 184 -17.30 -9.13 1.39
N SER A 185 -17.81 -10.28 1.87
CA SER A 185 -17.04 -11.20 2.72
C SER A 185 -15.69 -11.51 2.07
N GLN A 186 -14.60 -11.31 2.82
CA GLN A 186 -13.24 -11.56 2.31
C GLN A 186 -13.05 -13.04 1.93
N GLU A 187 -13.59 -13.95 2.72
CA GLU A 187 -13.46 -15.40 2.49
C GLU A 187 -14.13 -15.81 1.17
N GLU A 188 -15.39 -15.42 0.97
CA GLU A 188 -16.13 -15.73 -0.25
C GLU A 188 -15.47 -15.12 -1.48
N LEU A 189 -15.07 -13.85 -1.38
CA LEU A 189 -14.42 -13.17 -2.49
C LEU A 189 -13.05 -13.79 -2.82
N GLN A 190 -12.31 -14.24 -1.80
CA GLN A 190 -11.02 -14.92 -2.00
C GLN A 190 -11.20 -16.24 -2.77
N GLU A 191 -12.22 -17.02 -2.44
CA GLU A 191 -12.54 -18.26 -3.17
C GLU A 191 -12.87 -17.98 -4.62
N ASP A 192 -13.67 -16.95 -4.88
CA ASP A 192 -13.97 -16.51 -6.25
C ASP A 192 -12.72 -16.09 -7.01
N TYR A 193 -11.85 -15.26 -6.39
CA TYR A 193 -10.58 -14.85 -7.00
C TYR A 193 -9.67 -16.03 -7.31
N LYS A 194 -9.55 -16.99 -6.38
CA LYS A 194 -8.73 -18.21 -6.58
C LYS A 194 -9.25 -19.03 -7.76
N ARG A 195 -10.56 -19.25 -7.83
CA ARG A 195 -11.18 -19.98 -8.94
C ARG A 195 -11.02 -19.25 -10.27
N GLU A 196 -11.47 -18.00 -10.35
CA GLU A 196 -11.51 -17.24 -11.61
C GLU A 196 -10.11 -16.99 -12.20
N LEU A 197 -9.12 -16.61 -11.36
CA LEU A 197 -7.76 -16.36 -11.82
C LEU A 197 -7.01 -17.65 -12.18
N PHE A 198 -7.31 -18.76 -11.49
CA PHE A 198 -6.73 -20.05 -11.82
C PHE A 198 -7.32 -20.62 -13.11
N ASP A 199 -8.65 -20.64 -13.25
CA ASP A 199 -9.32 -21.23 -14.41
C ASP A 199 -9.01 -20.46 -15.71
N ALA A 200 -9.00 -19.12 -15.64
CA ALA A 200 -8.73 -18.28 -16.81
C ALA A 200 -7.24 -18.14 -17.15
N HIS A 201 -6.37 -18.15 -16.16
CA HIS A 201 -4.97 -17.71 -16.34
C HIS A 201 -3.91 -18.64 -15.73
N GLY A 202 -4.30 -19.63 -14.90
CA GLY A 202 -3.39 -20.48 -14.15
C GLY A 202 -2.68 -19.76 -13.00
N ILE A 203 -3.18 -18.60 -12.55
CA ILE A 203 -2.56 -17.80 -11.50
C ILE A 203 -2.93 -18.37 -10.14
N VAL A 204 -1.92 -18.50 -9.26
CA VAL A 204 -2.06 -18.87 -7.85
C VAL A 204 -1.57 -17.74 -6.95
N PHE A 205 -2.21 -17.58 -5.78
CA PHE A 205 -1.83 -16.62 -4.76
C PHE A 205 -2.21 -17.12 -3.37
N ASN A 206 -1.67 -16.52 -2.31
CA ASN A 206 -1.89 -16.96 -0.94
C ASN A 206 -3.19 -16.39 -0.37
N GLU A 207 -3.30 -15.07 -0.23
CA GLU A 207 -4.41 -14.40 0.45
C GLU A 207 -4.94 -13.22 -0.37
N LEU A 208 -6.23 -12.90 -0.16
CA LEU A 208 -6.88 -11.70 -0.69
C LEU A 208 -7.15 -10.74 0.46
N TYR A 209 -6.65 -9.51 0.34
CA TYR A 209 -6.98 -8.43 1.27
C TYR A 209 -8.10 -7.56 0.68
N CYS A 210 -9.20 -7.44 1.41
CA CYS A 210 -10.34 -6.61 1.01
C CYS A 210 -10.28 -5.26 1.74
N ILE A 211 -10.09 -4.18 0.99
CA ILE A 211 -9.90 -2.84 1.56
C ILE A 211 -11.01 -1.91 1.04
N ALA A 212 -11.79 -1.32 1.96
CA ALA A 212 -12.67 -0.21 1.63
C ALA A 212 -11.84 1.04 1.29
N ASN A 213 -12.26 1.80 0.28
CA ASN A 213 -11.52 2.99 -0.12
C ASN A 213 -11.67 4.12 0.90
N MET A 214 -10.57 4.76 1.29
CA MET A 214 -10.62 6.01 2.03
C MET A 214 -11.19 7.14 1.14
N PRO A 215 -12.12 7.97 1.66
CA PRO A 215 -12.73 9.06 0.89
C PRO A 215 -11.81 10.30 0.76
N ILE A 216 -10.58 10.07 0.34
CA ILE A 216 -9.52 11.08 0.15
C ILE A 216 -9.02 11.14 -1.28
N SER A 217 -8.23 12.13 -1.60
CA SER A 217 -7.55 12.28 -2.90
C SER A 217 -8.51 12.13 -4.09
N ARG A 218 -8.18 11.29 -5.08
CA ARG A 218 -9.00 11.11 -6.28
C ARG A 218 -10.36 10.50 -5.99
N PHE A 219 -10.41 9.50 -5.11
CA PHE A 219 -11.68 8.86 -4.74
C PHE A 219 -12.61 9.83 -4.01
N GLY A 220 -12.10 10.54 -2.99
CA GLY A 220 -12.85 11.56 -2.27
C GLY A 220 -13.37 12.69 -3.18
N ALA A 221 -12.53 13.17 -4.11
CA ALA A 221 -12.94 14.18 -5.08
C ALA A 221 -14.05 13.69 -6.02
N ARG A 222 -14.03 12.41 -6.41
CA ARG A 222 -15.07 11.75 -7.22
C ARG A 222 -16.38 11.66 -6.44
N LEU A 223 -16.33 11.25 -5.17
CA LEU A 223 -17.51 11.20 -4.29
C LEU A 223 -18.16 12.58 -4.14
N LEU A 224 -17.37 13.63 -3.88
CA LEU A 224 -17.88 15.00 -3.81
C LEU A 224 -18.52 15.47 -5.11
N ALA A 225 -17.95 15.09 -6.25
CA ALA A 225 -18.49 15.49 -7.56
C ALA A 225 -19.83 14.82 -7.88
N LYS A 226 -20.04 13.59 -7.38
CA LYS A 226 -21.28 12.82 -7.59
C LYS A 226 -22.34 13.05 -6.49
N GLY A 227 -21.98 13.69 -5.38
CA GLY A 227 -22.86 13.83 -4.20
C GLY A 227 -22.88 12.61 -3.27
N ASP A 228 -21.98 11.64 -3.49
CA ASP A 228 -21.93 10.37 -2.78
C ASP A 228 -21.08 10.43 -1.50
N PHE A 229 -20.42 11.58 -1.21
CA PHE A 229 -19.46 11.70 -0.10
C PHE A 229 -20.12 11.44 1.26
N ILE A 230 -21.20 12.15 1.57
CA ILE A 230 -21.90 12.01 2.86
C ILE A 230 -22.54 10.63 3.02
N PRO A 231 -23.29 10.09 2.03
CA PRO A 231 -23.78 8.71 2.12
C PRO A 231 -22.68 7.67 2.39
N TYR A 232 -21.54 7.80 1.71
CA TYR A 232 -20.40 6.88 1.91
C TYR A 232 -19.79 7.01 3.32
N MET A 233 -19.62 8.24 3.82
CA MET A 233 -19.12 8.46 5.17
C MET A 233 -20.05 7.88 6.24
N LEU A 234 -21.37 8.03 6.07
CA LEU A 234 -22.35 7.44 6.98
C LEU A 234 -22.28 5.91 6.97
N MET A 235 -22.19 5.31 5.79
CA MET A 235 -22.02 3.87 5.63
C MET A 235 -20.75 3.35 6.33
N LEU A 236 -19.60 4.02 6.17
CA LEU A 236 -18.36 3.64 6.86
C LEU A 236 -18.51 3.74 8.39
N ARG A 237 -19.15 4.80 8.87
CA ARG A 237 -19.39 5.00 10.30
C ARG A 237 -20.34 3.95 10.90
N GLU A 238 -21.42 3.62 10.20
CA GLU A 238 -22.38 2.58 10.60
C GLU A 238 -21.78 1.18 10.61
N SER A 239 -20.72 0.98 9.81
CA SER A 239 -19.97 -0.29 9.72
C SER A 239 -18.80 -0.38 10.70
N PHE A 240 -18.68 0.60 11.60
CA PHE A 240 -17.64 0.58 12.62
C PHE A 240 -17.85 -0.58 13.59
N GLU A 241 -16.81 -1.42 13.72
CA GLU A 241 -16.81 -2.57 14.62
C GLU A 241 -15.79 -2.34 15.75
N PRO A 242 -16.24 -2.12 17.00
CA PRO A 242 -15.34 -1.82 18.12
C PRO A 242 -14.29 -2.89 18.39
N SER A 243 -14.58 -4.15 18.12
CA SER A 243 -13.64 -5.26 18.29
C SER A 243 -12.39 -5.13 17.44
N ASN A 244 -12.49 -4.46 16.27
CA ASN A 244 -11.36 -4.23 15.37
C ASN A 244 -10.30 -3.27 15.96
N LEU A 245 -10.66 -2.43 16.96
CA LEU A 245 -9.71 -1.49 17.57
C LEU A 245 -8.47 -2.17 18.18
N GLU A 246 -8.61 -3.41 18.62
CA GLU A 246 -7.50 -4.16 19.22
C GLU A 246 -6.49 -4.68 18.18
N THR A 247 -6.87 -4.76 16.91
CA THR A 247 -6.11 -5.38 15.83
C THR A 247 -5.72 -4.43 14.71
N VAL A 248 -6.12 -3.14 14.78
CA VAL A 248 -5.78 -2.17 13.74
C VAL A 248 -4.26 -2.00 13.60
N MET A 249 -3.77 -1.99 12.37
CA MET A 249 -2.34 -1.95 12.02
C MET A 249 -1.61 -0.76 12.66
N CYS A 250 -2.23 0.41 12.75
CA CYS A 250 -1.64 1.62 13.31
C CYS A 250 -1.27 1.53 14.80
N ARG A 251 -1.59 0.43 15.49
CA ARG A 251 -1.09 0.15 16.85
C ARG A 251 0.37 -0.34 16.85
N HIS A 252 0.81 -0.98 15.77
CA HIS A 252 2.12 -1.63 15.65
C HIS A 252 2.97 -1.04 14.52
N LEU A 253 2.46 -0.03 13.82
CA LEU A 253 3.06 0.56 12.64
C LEU A 253 3.21 2.07 12.81
N ILE A 254 4.29 2.62 12.29
CA ILE A 254 4.39 4.03 11.90
C ILE A 254 4.65 4.12 10.41
N SER A 255 4.21 5.22 9.82
CA SER A 255 4.35 5.48 8.39
C SER A 255 5.22 6.71 8.15
N VAL A 256 6.11 6.61 7.17
CA VAL A 256 7.08 7.67 6.83
C VAL A 256 6.84 8.12 5.39
N ASP A 257 6.73 9.43 5.18
CA ASP A 257 6.59 9.96 3.83
C ASP A 257 7.95 10.08 3.13
N TRP A 258 7.91 10.42 1.84
CA TRP A 258 9.11 10.54 1.01
C TRP A 258 10.11 11.61 1.48
N GLN A 259 9.72 12.52 2.36
CA GLN A 259 10.56 13.55 2.99
C GLN A 259 11.09 13.13 4.38
N GLY A 260 10.66 11.97 4.89
CA GLY A 260 11.06 11.45 6.19
C GLY A 260 10.17 11.89 7.35
N TYR A 261 9.07 12.59 7.13
CA TYR A 261 8.09 12.92 8.18
C TYR A 261 7.30 11.69 8.64
N VAL A 262 6.92 11.68 9.92
CA VAL A 262 6.30 10.52 10.57
C VAL A 262 4.82 10.72 10.82
N TYR A 263 4.06 9.65 10.57
CA TYR A 263 2.61 9.59 10.67
C TYR A 263 2.17 8.28 11.33
N ASP A 264 0.93 8.23 11.83
CA ASP A 264 0.35 6.99 12.36
C ASP A 264 0.03 5.95 11.27
N CYS A 265 -0.32 6.40 10.07
CA CYS A 265 -0.54 5.55 8.89
C CYS A 265 -0.39 6.37 7.59
N ASP A 266 -0.32 5.71 6.43
CA ASP A 266 -0.19 6.36 5.13
C ASP A 266 -1.41 7.21 4.72
N PHE A 267 -2.61 6.92 5.24
CA PHE A 267 -3.77 7.79 5.05
C PHE A 267 -3.60 9.15 5.75
N ASN A 268 -3.00 9.15 6.94
CA ASN A 268 -2.68 10.38 7.67
C ASN A 268 -1.64 11.23 6.93
N GLN A 269 -0.70 10.61 6.20
CA GLN A 269 0.18 11.34 5.28
C GLN A 269 -0.61 12.18 4.26
N MET A 270 -1.62 11.55 3.64
CA MET A 270 -2.41 12.20 2.59
C MET A 270 -3.34 13.29 3.12
N MET A 271 -3.65 13.26 4.39
CA MET A 271 -4.43 14.28 5.10
C MET A 271 -3.57 15.34 5.78
N ASP A 272 -2.24 15.21 5.70
CA ASP A 272 -1.28 16.07 6.42
C ASP A 272 -1.60 16.15 7.92
N VAL A 273 -1.82 14.97 8.53
CA VAL A 273 -2.05 14.75 9.96
C VAL A 273 -0.85 13.97 10.52
N PRO A 274 0.28 14.65 10.77
CA PRO A 274 1.48 14.00 11.27
C PRO A 274 1.32 13.58 12.74
N VAL A 275 2.21 12.70 13.20
CA VAL A 275 2.49 12.57 14.62
C VAL A 275 2.98 13.93 15.14
N ILE A 276 2.54 14.32 16.32
CA ILE A 276 2.94 15.59 16.93
C ILE A 276 3.86 15.26 18.12
N ASP A 277 5.03 15.87 18.13
CA ASP A 277 5.98 15.77 19.24
C ASP A 277 5.54 16.66 20.43
N SER A 278 6.21 16.48 21.57
CA SER A 278 6.00 17.27 22.80
C SER A 278 6.09 18.79 22.58
N ASP A 279 6.89 19.21 21.61
CA ASP A 279 7.10 20.61 21.25
C ASP A 279 6.08 21.14 20.21
N ASN A 280 5.04 20.37 19.95
CA ASN A 280 4.02 20.64 18.91
C ASN A 280 4.61 20.77 17.50
N SER A 281 5.74 20.12 17.24
CA SER A 281 6.39 20.05 15.93
C SER A 281 6.03 18.78 15.18
N LYS A 282 6.18 18.80 13.85
CA LYS A 282 6.04 17.65 12.97
C LYS A 282 7.40 16.93 12.89
N PRO A 283 7.60 15.79 13.56
CA PRO A 283 8.89 15.12 13.59
C PRO A 283 9.20 14.39 12.28
N THR A 284 10.48 14.32 11.99
CA THR A 284 11.07 13.42 11.00
C THR A 284 11.70 12.20 11.69
N LEU A 285 12.08 11.19 10.91
CA LEU A 285 12.87 10.06 11.44
C LEU A 285 14.14 10.52 12.16
N ARG A 286 14.76 11.61 11.69
CA ARG A 286 15.96 12.17 12.32
C ARG A 286 15.68 12.64 13.76
N ASP A 287 14.51 13.26 13.98
CA ASP A 287 14.12 13.79 15.30
C ASP A 287 13.73 12.67 16.28
N LEU A 288 13.36 11.50 15.74
CA LEU A 288 12.98 10.32 16.52
C LEU A 288 14.09 9.29 16.67
N ARG A 289 15.26 9.55 16.09
CA ARG A 289 16.38 8.61 15.99
C ARG A 289 16.83 8.06 17.35
N ASP A 290 16.80 8.89 18.40
CA ASP A 290 17.31 8.57 19.73
C ASP A 290 16.19 8.55 20.80
N LYS A 291 14.93 8.55 20.40
CA LYS A 291 13.73 8.47 21.24
C LYS A 291 13.15 7.08 21.15
#